data_a06fc15167573e93b882e67be840493a
#
_entry.id   a06fc15167573e93b882e67be840493a
#
_cell.length_a   1.000
_cell.length_b   1.000
_cell.length_c   1.000
_cell.angle_alpha   90.00
_cell.angle_beta   90.00
_cell.angle_gamma   90.00
#
_symmetry.space_group_name_H-M   'P 1'
#
loop_
_entity.id
_entity.type
_entity.pdbx_description
1 polymer ?
#
loop_
_entity_poly.entity_id
_entity_poly.type
_entity_poly.pdbx_seq_one_letter_code
_entity_poly.pdbx_strand_id
1 'polypeptide(L)'
;MNEKIELSVCVVCYNQEKYIAECLESLVSQETNFKFEIIVGEDCSTDNTRIIVQQYVDRYPHLIRPIFYRKNVGAVENIKQVYIAAKGKYIAHIDGDDLAFPAKLQKQFDILESNIDCNICTHDVKQIDSNGEFKNRGLTHPQGKYDIFHLYQNLPFFAHSSKMFRNKYDSNFWEELLNNPKVLDIDIHVASLESDYIYHTNEMLGAYRVGVGISFDNKKINRDLSLGAERVFAKAFNTFKDDSYKLELIQKSYSLAMLRCAYSYAVYDKDIELFRRYVDKSLKYKNVSFEQSVFKIAALLPMIFFPLFSIRSKIKNR
;
A
#
# COMPACT_ATOMS: atom_id res chain seq x y z
N MET A 1 6.95 -25.00 -27.79
CA MET A 1 5.78 -24.78 -26.93
C MET A 1 5.99 -23.46 -26.22
N ASN A 2 5.07 -22.49 -26.38
CA ASN A 2 5.15 -21.25 -25.56
C ASN A 2 4.92 -21.64 -24.11
N GLU A 3 5.96 -21.60 -23.29
CA GLU A 3 5.81 -21.82 -21.86
C GLU A 3 4.89 -20.75 -21.27
N LYS A 4 3.96 -21.18 -20.45
CA LYS A 4 2.93 -20.34 -19.83
C LYS A 4 3.57 -19.32 -18.88
N ILE A 5 3.11 -18.07 -18.91
CA ILE A 5 3.49 -17.06 -17.93
C ILE A 5 2.79 -17.40 -16.61
N GLU A 6 3.56 -17.61 -15.55
CA GLU A 6 3.02 -17.95 -14.22
C GLU A 6 2.85 -16.70 -13.35
N LEU A 7 3.62 -15.64 -13.58
CA LEU A 7 3.57 -14.41 -12.78
C LEU A 7 3.59 -13.18 -13.69
N SER A 8 2.72 -12.21 -13.44
CA SER A 8 2.80 -10.85 -13.97
C SER A 8 3.23 -9.90 -12.86
N VAL A 9 4.37 -9.24 -13.02
CA VAL A 9 4.81 -8.13 -12.15
C VAL A 9 4.21 -6.85 -12.71
N CYS A 10 3.32 -6.22 -11.96
CA CYS A 10 2.63 -4.99 -12.34
C CYS A 10 3.31 -3.79 -11.68
N VAL A 11 3.96 -2.97 -12.48
CA VAL A 11 4.65 -1.74 -12.07
C VAL A 11 3.81 -0.54 -12.47
N VAL A 12 3.61 0.40 -11.57
CA VAL A 12 2.95 1.69 -11.88
C VAL A 12 3.90 2.84 -11.58
N CYS A 13 4.01 3.79 -12.52
CA CYS A 13 4.90 4.93 -12.35
C CYS A 13 4.34 6.22 -12.95
N TYR A 14 4.68 7.34 -12.31
CA TYR A 14 4.42 8.70 -12.78
C TYR A 14 5.43 9.66 -12.14
N ASN A 15 6.20 10.40 -12.95
CA ASN A 15 7.23 11.34 -12.52
C ASN A 15 8.23 10.74 -11.51
N GLN A 16 8.81 9.60 -11.88
CA GLN A 16 9.75 8.82 -11.06
C GLN A 16 11.11 8.63 -11.74
N GLU A 17 11.57 9.60 -12.53
CA GLU A 17 12.84 9.52 -13.26
C GLU A 17 14.06 9.18 -12.39
N LYS A 18 14.01 9.52 -11.09
CA LYS A 18 15.08 9.25 -10.13
C LYS A 18 15.09 7.79 -9.62
N TYR A 19 13.99 7.06 -9.73
CA TYR A 19 13.77 5.81 -9.03
C TYR A 19 13.46 4.63 -9.95
N ILE A 20 12.77 4.89 -11.06
CA ILE A 20 12.23 3.84 -11.93
C ILE A 20 13.32 2.92 -12.50
N ALA A 21 14.53 3.44 -12.76
CA ALA A 21 15.64 2.62 -13.22
C ALA A 21 16.05 1.56 -12.18
N GLU A 22 16.20 1.97 -10.91
CA GLU A 22 16.53 1.04 -9.81
C GLU A 22 15.41 0.01 -9.60
N CYS A 23 14.14 0.44 -9.66
CA CYS A 23 12.99 -0.45 -9.58
C CYS A 23 13.04 -1.53 -10.67
N LEU A 24 13.15 -1.12 -11.93
CA LEU A 24 13.18 -2.04 -13.07
C LEU A 24 14.41 -2.97 -13.02
N GLU A 25 15.60 -2.46 -12.66
CA GLU A 25 16.79 -3.28 -12.51
C GLU A 25 16.60 -4.35 -11.42
N SER A 26 15.96 -4.01 -10.29
CA SER A 26 15.66 -4.95 -9.22
C SER A 26 14.69 -6.06 -9.66
N LEU A 27 13.88 -5.82 -10.69
CA LEU A 27 12.91 -6.78 -11.23
C LEU A 27 13.49 -7.63 -12.35
N VAL A 28 14.26 -7.05 -13.28
CA VAL A 28 14.86 -7.82 -14.39
C VAL A 28 15.97 -8.75 -13.92
N SER A 29 16.57 -8.47 -12.76
CA SER A 29 17.58 -9.31 -12.10
C SER A 29 17.00 -10.44 -11.23
N GLN A 30 15.67 -10.59 -11.16
CA GLN A 30 15.07 -11.68 -10.39
C GLN A 30 15.30 -13.04 -11.07
N GLU A 31 15.76 -13.99 -10.28
CA GLU A 31 15.93 -15.38 -10.71
C GLU A 31 14.72 -16.21 -10.28
N THR A 32 14.08 -16.90 -11.25
CA THR A 32 12.92 -17.76 -11.01
C THR A 32 13.02 -19.04 -11.81
N ASN A 33 12.41 -20.11 -11.31
CA ASN A 33 12.28 -21.38 -12.03
C ASN A 33 11.00 -21.45 -12.90
N PHE A 34 10.32 -20.31 -13.08
CA PHE A 34 9.12 -20.15 -13.89
C PHE A 34 9.23 -18.88 -14.74
N LYS A 35 8.40 -18.80 -15.78
CA LYS A 35 8.32 -17.59 -16.62
C LYS A 35 7.45 -16.52 -15.99
N PHE A 36 7.94 -15.27 -16.01
CA PHE A 36 7.18 -14.09 -15.64
C PHE A 36 7.26 -12.99 -16.70
N GLU A 37 6.36 -12.04 -16.63
CA GLU A 37 6.37 -10.80 -17.40
C GLU A 37 6.37 -9.60 -16.44
N ILE A 38 6.85 -8.45 -16.92
CA ILE A 38 6.78 -7.16 -16.21
C ILE A 38 5.89 -6.24 -17.04
N ILE A 39 4.77 -5.80 -16.48
CA ILE A 39 3.86 -4.85 -17.12
C ILE A 39 4.08 -3.50 -16.46
N VAL A 40 4.51 -2.51 -17.23
CA VAL A 40 4.81 -1.17 -16.73
C VAL A 40 3.76 -0.20 -17.22
N GLY A 41 2.90 0.28 -16.31
CA GLY A 41 1.96 1.36 -16.56
C GLY A 41 2.66 2.71 -16.33
N GLU A 42 3.01 3.39 -17.41
CA GLU A 42 3.65 4.70 -17.38
C GLU A 42 2.62 5.79 -17.68
N ASP A 43 2.26 6.57 -16.66
CA ASP A 43 1.08 7.44 -16.63
C ASP A 43 1.32 8.85 -17.22
N CYS A 44 1.92 8.89 -18.44
CA CYS A 44 2.19 10.14 -19.16
C CYS A 44 3.04 11.12 -18.35
N SER A 45 4.18 10.65 -17.83
CA SER A 45 5.12 11.45 -17.06
C SER A 45 5.63 12.67 -17.84
N THR A 46 5.89 13.75 -17.10
CA THR A 46 6.42 15.02 -17.63
C THR A 46 7.92 15.15 -17.46
N ASP A 47 8.55 14.21 -16.76
CA ASP A 47 10.00 14.06 -16.59
C ASP A 47 10.56 12.95 -17.51
N ASN A 48 11.77 12.46 -17.27
CA ASN A 48 12.41 11.43 -18.09
C ASN A 48 11.92 10.00 -17.79
N THR A 49 10.93 9.78 -16.94
CA THR A 49 10.44 8.45 -16.56
C THR A 49 10.13 7.60 -17.78
N ARG A 50 9.36 8.12 -18.76
CA ARG A 50 9.00 7.41 -20.00
C ARG A 50 10.20 7.01 -20.83
N ILE A 51 11.18 7.88 -20.94
CA ILE A 51 12.41 7.61 -21.70
C ILE A 51 13.17 6.45 -21.05
N ILE A 52 13.27 6.44 -19.72
CA ILE A 52 13.94 5.37 -18.97
C ILE A 52 13.18 4.05 -19.14
N VAL A 53 11.87 4.05 -18.99
CA VAL A 53 11.05 2.85 -19.22
C VAL A 53 11.25 2.30 -20.64
N GLN A 54 11.26 3.17 -21.66
CA GLN A 54 11.50 2.75 -23.04
C GLN A 54 12.87 2.08 -23.22
N GLN A 55 13.93 2.60 -22.60
CA GLN A 55 15.27 1.98 -22.65
C GLN A 55 15.26 0.56 -22.06
N TYR A 56 14.52 0.32 -20.98
CA TYR A 56 14.37 -1.01 -20.42
C TYR A 56 13.53 -1.94 -21.30
N VAL A 57 12.48 -1.45 -21.94
CA VAL A 57 11.68 -2.19 -22.93
C VAL A 57 12.57 -2.63 -24.10
N ASP A 58 13.39 -1.74 -24.64
CA ASP A 58 14.29 -2.02 -25.75
C ASP A 58 15.37 -3.06 -25.39
N ARG A 59 15.85 -3.02 -24.13
CA ARG A 59 16.85 -3.97 -23.59
C ARG A 59 16.26 -5.34 -23.25
N TYR A 60 14.98 -5.37 -22.80
CA TYR A 60 14.30 -6.58 -22.35
C TYR A 60 12.93 -6.79 -23.05
N PRO A 61 12.87 -6.84 -24.40
CA PRO A 61 11.61 -6.81 -25.14
C PRO A 61 10.73 -8.05 -24.95
N HIS A 62 11.30 -9.17 -24.47
CA HIS A 62 10.55 -10.39 -24.18
C HIS A 62 10.06 -10.48 -22.72
N LEU A 63 10.51 -9.59 -21.86
CA LEU A 63 10.20 -9.57 -20.43
C LEU A 63 9.30 -8.39 -20.06
N ILE A 64 9.57 -7.19 -20.60
CA ILE A 64 8.88 -5.94 -20.24
C ILE A 64 7.86 -5.57 -21.32
N ARG A 65 6.63 -5.34 -20.88
CA ARG A 65 5.51 -4.88 -21.71
C ARG A 65 4.97 -3.56 -21.15
N PRO A 66 5.20 -2.41 -21.82
CA PRO A 66 4.75 -1.12 -21.36
C PRO A 66 3.30 -0.85 -21.73
N ILE A 67 2.61 -0.06 -20.89
CA ILE A 67 1.37 0.62 -21.21
C ILE A 67 1.69 2.13 -21.13
N PHE A 68 1.88 2.77 -22.28
CA PHE A 68 2.18 4.18 -22.39
C PHE A 68 0.90 4.98 -22.62
N TYR A 69 0.48 5.76 -21.63
CA TYR A 69 -0.71 6.59 -21.77
C TYR A 69 -0.41 7.87 -22.59
N ARG A 70 -1.44 8.37 -23.28
CA ARG A 70 -1.37 9.64 -24.04
C ARG A 70 -1.64 10.86 -23.17
N LYS A 71 -2.24 10.67 -21.98
CA LYS A 71 -2.52 11.65 -20.95
C LYS A 71 -2.42 11.00 -19.59
N ASN A 72 -2.17 11.77 -18.55
CA ASN A 72 -2.22 11.24 -17.18
C ASN A 72 -3.66 10.77 -16.87
N VAL A 73 -3.79 9.51 -16.47
CA VAL A 73 -5.07 8.85 -16.12
C VAL A 73 -5.26 8.69 -14.62
N GLY A 74 -4.21 8.90 -13.83
CA GLY A 74 -4.18 8.76 -12.39
C GLY A 74 -3.84 7.34 -11.91
N ALA A 75 -3.35 7.26 -10.68
CA ALA A 75 -2.82 6.02 -10.11
C ALA A 75 -3.84 4.85 -10.13
N VAL A 76 -5.09 5.12 -9.79
CA VAL A 76 -6.15 4.09 -9.73
C VAL A 76 -6.42 3.48 -11.10
N GLU A 77 -6.56 4.31 -12.13
CA GLU A 77 -6.76 3.82 -13.50
C GLU A 77 -5.52 3.08 -14.02
N ASN A 78 -4.32 3.58 -13.69
CA ASN A 78 -3.07 2.92 -14.06
C ASN A 78 -2.97 1.53 -13.42
N ILE A 79 -3.25 1.40 -12.11
CA ILE A 79 -3.32 0.10 -11.41
C ILE A 79 -4.32 -0.83 -12.09
N LYS A 80 -5.52 -0.33 -12.39
CA LYS A 80 -6.57 -1.10 -13.05
C LYS A 80 -6.09 -1.72 -14.36
N GLN A 81 -5.48 -0.91 -15.22
CA GLN A 81 -5.06 -1.35 -16.54
C GLN A 81 -3.92 -2.36 -16.50
N VAL A 82 -2.93 -2.19 -15.59
CA VAL A 82 -1.86 -3.19 -15.45
C VAL A 82 -2.37 -4.51 -14.90
N TYR A 83 -3.38 -4.50 -14.00
CA TYR A 83 -3.99 -5.73 -13.48
C TYR A 83 -4.84 -6.45 -14.54
N ILE A 84 -5.65 -5.72 -15.32
CA ILE A 84 -6.43 -6.28 -16.42
C ILE A 84 -5.51 -6.89 -17.50
N ALA A 85 -4.37 -6.27 -17.74
CA ALA A 85 -3.40 -6.73 -18.72
C ALA A 85 -2.60 -7.97 -18.28
N ALA A 86 -2.60 -8.33 -16.98
CA ALA A 86 -1.83 -9.43 -16.42
C ALA A 86 -2.31 -10.80 -16.91
N LYS A 87 -1.35 -11.65 -17.37
CA LYS A 87 -1.63 -13.00 -17.89
C LYS A 87 -1.18 -14.11 -16.94
N GLY A 88 -0.38 -13.76 -15.92
CA GLY A 88 0.14 -14.71 -14.95
C GLY A 88 -0.95 -15.30 -14.06
N LYS A 89 -0.70 -16.50 -13.55
CA LYS A 89 -1.48 -17.13 -12.47
C LYS A 89 -1.48 -16.28 -11.20
N TYR A 90 -0.41 -15.50 -11.01
CA TYR A 90 -0.21 -14.56 -9.91
C TYR A 90 0.07 -13.16 -10.45
N ILE A 91 -0.21 -12.16 -9.61
CA ILE A 91 0.16 -10.75 -9.83
C ILE A 91 1.03 -10.32 -8.63
N ALA A 92 2.22 -9.77 -8.91
CA ALA A 92 3.02 -9.04 -7.95
C ALA A 92 2.90 -7.54 -8.24
N HIS A 93 2.52 -6.74 -7.26
CA HIS A 93 2.46 -5.29 -7.41
C HIS A 93 3.75 -4.63 -6.92
N ILE A 94 4.24 -3.64 -7.66
CA ILE A 94 5.39 -2.80 -7.29
C ILE A 94 5.10 -1.35 -7.70
N ASP A 95 5.27 -0.42 -6.77
CA ASP A 95 5.34 1.00 -7.09
C ASP A 95 6.72 1.33 -7.69
N GLY A 96 6.78 2.18 -8.72
CA GLY A 96 8.01 2.41 -9.51
C GLY A 96 9.14 3.14 -8.77
N ASP A 97 8.93 3.48 -7.50
CA ASP A 97 9.93 4.02 -6.58
C ASP A 97 10.41 3.02 -5.51
N ASP A 98 9.86 1.80 -5.50
CA ASP A 98 10.20 0.73 -4.56
C ASP A 98 11.17 -0.30 -5.19
N LEU A 99 11.75 -1.17 -4.35
CA LEU A 99 12.72 -2.18 -4.79
C LEU A 99 12.30 -3.60 -4.39
N ALA A 100 12.53 -4.53 -5.30
CA ALA A 100 12.46 -5.97 -5.05
C ALA A 100 13.85 -6.50 -4.68
N PHE A 101 14.01 -7.16 -3.53
CA PHE A 101 15.28 -7.80 -3.20
C PHE A 101 15.42 -9.17 -3.90
N PRO A 102 16.64 -9.72 -4.02
CA PRO A 102 16.86 -11.01 -4.64
C PRO A 102 15.95 -12.11 -4.06
N ALA A 103 15.49 -13.01 -4.94
CA ALA A 103 14.59 -14.13 -4.63
C ALA A 103 13.16 -13.75 -4.18
N LYS A 104 12.77 -12.46 -4.19
CA LYS A 104 11.41 -12.04 -3.82
C LYS A 104 10.36 -12.82 -4.60
N LEU A 105 10.45 -12.81 -5.92
CA LEU A 105 9.42 -13.41 -6.78
C LEU A 105 9.32 -14.93 -6.60
N GLN A 106 10.46 -15.63 -6.52
CA GLN A 106 10.48 -17.07 -6.31
C GLN A 106 9.88 -17.45 -4.97
N LYS A 107 10.31 -16.80 -3.88
CA LYS A 107 9.83 -17.14 -2.54
C LYS A 107 8.34 -16.91 -2.35
N GLN A 108 7.81 -15.78 -2.85
CA GLN A 108 6.38 -15.50 -2.76
C GLN A 108 5.55 -16.48 -3.61
N PHE A 109 6.06 -16.87 -4.79
CA PHE A 109 5.44 -17.88 -5.63
C PHE A 109 5.36 -19.23 -4.90
N ASP A 110 6.47 -19.73 -4.34
CA ASP A 110 6.53 -20.99 -3.62
C ASP A 110 5.61 -21.00 -2.38
N ILE A 111 5.52 -19.87 -1.66
CA ILE A 111 4.60 -19.70 -0.54
C ILE A 111 3.15 -19.85 -0.99
N LEU A 112 2.75 -19.18 -2.08
CA LEU A 112 1.38 -19.26 -2.58
C LEU A 112 1.08 -20.65 -3.17
N GLU A 113 2.02 -21.31 -3.85
CA GLU A 113 1.83 -22.69 -4.33
C GLU A 113 1.61 -23.66 -3.15
N SER A 114 2.34 -23.47 -2.05
CA SER A 114 2.26 -24.32 -0.85
C SER A 114 1.05 -24.02 0.05
N ASN A 115 0.39 -22.87 -0.10
CA ASN A 115 -0.71 -22.43 0.75
C ASN A 115 -1.93 -22.05 -0.11
N ILE A 116 -2.70 -23.05 -0.54
CA ILE A 116 -3.82 -22.88 -1.46
C ILE A 116 -4.97 -22.05 -0.90
N ASP A 117 -5.11 -21.98 0.41
CA ASP A 117 -6.08 -21.19 1.16
C ASP A 117 -5.65 -19.70 1.32
N CYS A 118 -4.42 -19.36 0.91
CA CYS A 118 -3.95 -17.98 0.91
C CYS A 118 -4.12 -17.36 -0.47
N ASN A 119 -4.82 -16.24 -0.53
CA ASN A 119 -4.94 -15.46 -1.77
C ASN A 119 -3.80 -14.46 -1.94
N ILE A 120 -3.24 -13.96 -0.85
CA ILE A 120 -2.22 -12.92 -0.83
C ILE A 120 -1.00 -13.46 -0.07
N CYS A 121 0.19 -13.17 -0.60
CA CYS A 121 1.47 -13.31 0.09
C CYS A 121 2.12 -11.93 0.21
N THR A 122 2.60 -11.59 1.43
CA THR A 122 3.29 -10.35 1.73
C THR A 122 4.58 -10.64 2.50
N HIS A 123 5.46 -9.64 2.59
CA HIS A 123 6.74 -9.77 3.27
C HIS A 123 7.14 -8.48 3.99
N ASP A 124 8.10 -8.57 4.89
CA ASP A 124 8.73 -7.42 5.52
C ASP A 124 9.47 -6.56 4.48
N VAL A 125 9.45 -5.24 4.68
CA VAL A 125 10.20 -4.30 3.83
C VAL A 125 11.08 -3.39 4.67
N LYS A 126 12.26 -3.09 4.14
CA LYS A 126 13.14 -2.05 4.65
C LYS A 126 12.67 -0.69 4.15
N GLN A 127 12.75 0.34 4.97
CA GLN A 127 12.50 1.70 4.49
C GLN A 127 13.77 2.30 3.90
N ILE A 128 13.62 2.99 2.76
CA ILE A 128 14.67 3.79 2.14
C ILE A 128 14.18 5.24 1.97
N ASP A 129 15.08 6.21 2.00
CA ASP A 129 14.69 7.60 1.74
C ASP A 129 14.79 7.98 0.26
N SER A 130 14.55 9.26 -0.04
CA SER A 130 14.63 9.80 -1.40
C SER A 130 16.01 9.69 -2.06
N ASN A 131 17.06 9.44 -1.29
CA ASN A 131 18.43 9.27 -1.79
C ASN A 131 18.83 7.79 -1.92
N GLY A 132 17.91 6.85 -1.57
CA GLY A 132 18.18 5.41 -1.56
C GLY A 132 18.89 4.92 -0.29
N GLU A 133 19.05 5.77 0.74
CA GLU A 133 19.67 5.37 1.99
C GLU A 133 18.71 4.59 2.88
N PHE A 134 19.18 3.44 3.39
CA PHE A 134 18.38 2.63 4.28
C PHE A 134 18.17 3.29 5.64
N LYS A 135 16.92 3.32 6.08
CA LYS A 135 16.55 3.74 7.44
C LYS A 135 16.64 2.56 8.41
N ASN A 136 16.88 2.87 9.68
CA ASN A 136 16.85 1.86 10.77
C ASN A 136 15.43 1.37 11.09
N ARG A 137 14.51 1.51 10.15
CA ARG A 137 13.09 1.16 10.28
C ARG A 137 12.65 0.38 9.06
N GLY A 138 11.65 -0.47 9.26
CA GLY A 138 10.95 -1.19 8.21
C GLY A 138 9.47 -1.34 8.58
N LEU A 139 8.69 -1.86 7.68
CA LEU A 139 7.39 -2.43 8.00
C LEU A 139 7.63 -3.91 8.22
N THR A 140 7.49 -4.34 9.46
CA THR A 140 7.70 -5.72 9.88
C THR A 140 6.47 -6.24 10.61
N HIS A 141 6.18 -7.53 10.39
CA HIS A 141 5.07 -8.21 11.04
C HIS A 141 5.46 -9.67 11.31
N PRO A 142 4.96 -10.31 12.37
CA PRO A 142 5.22 -11.73 12.59
C PRO A 142 4.82 -12.59 11.39
N GLN A 143 5.60 -13.62 11.10
CA GLN A 143 5.24 -14.59 10.08
C GLN A 143 3.98 -15.36 10.48
N GLY A 144 3.05 -15.55 9.53
CA GLY A 144 1.82 -16.29 9.80
C GLY A 144 0.76 -16.13 8.73
N LYS A 145 -0.39 -16.81 8.96
CA LYS A 145 -1.61 -16.65 8.17
C LYS A 145 -2.56 -15.70 8.90
N TYR A 146 -3.08 -14.74 8.16
CA TYR A 146 -3.92 -13.67 8.67
C TYR A 146 -5.20 -13.56 7.87
N ASP A 147 -6.33 -13.47 8.56
CA ASP A 147 -7.64 -13.28 7.96
C ASP A 147 -7.98 -11.80 7.77
N ILE A 148 -9.15 -11.55 7.20
CA ILE A 148 -9.65 -10.19 7.00
C ILE A 148 -9.87 -9.44 8.31
N PHE A 149 -10.17 -10.16 9.41
CA PHE A 149 -10.34 -9.53 10.71
C PHE A 149 -9.01 -8.95 11.22
N HIS A 150 -7.92 -9.70 11.08
CA HIS A 150 -6.59 -9.22 11.41
C HIS A 150 -6.19 -8.01 10.55
N LEU A 151 -6.51 -8.05 9.25
CA LEU A 151 -6.25 -6.92 8.34
C LEU A 151 -6.96 -5.65 8.83
N TYR A 152 -8.23 -5.72 9.19
CA TYR A 152 -8.97 -4.57 9.72
C TYR A 152 -8.42 -4.04 11.06
N GLN A 153 -7.85 -4.91 11.89
CA GLN A 153 -7.25 -4.49 13.16
C GLN A 153 -5.91 -3.77 12.96
N ASN A 154 -5.18 -4.08 11.90
CA ASN A 154 -3.80 -3.64 11.67
C ASN A 154 -3.62 -3.00 10.27
N LEU A 155 -4.39 -1.97 9.96
CA LEU A 155 -4.41 -1.29 8.66
C LEU A 155 -3.26 -0.30 8.46
N PRO A 156 -2.49 -0.44 7.38
CA PRO A 156 -2.01 -1.69 6.77
C PRO A 156 -0.82 -2.24 7.56
N PHE A 157 -0.68 -3.55 7.67
CA PHE A 157 0.48 -4.15 8.33
C PHE A 157 1.62 -4.54 7.38
N PHE A 158 1.45 -4.29 6.08
CA PHE A 158 2.43 -4.52 5.02
C PHE A 158 2.43 -3.40 3.99
N ALA A 159 3.51 -3.25 3.22
CA ALA A 159 3.60 -2.30 2.12
C ALA A 159 2.88 -2.83 0.88
N HIS A 160 2.27 -1.94 0.08
CA HIS A 160 1.59 -2.32 -1.17
C HIS A 160 2.51 -3.09 -2.12
N SER A 161 3.73 -2.62 -2.29
CA SER A 161 4.76 -3.27 -3.12
C SER A 161 5.30 -4.59 -2.56
N SER A 162 4.92 -4.99 -1.34
CA SER A 162 5.26 -6.32 -0.81
C SER A 162 4.29 -7.41 -1.26
N LYS A 163 3.18 -7.05 -1.93
CA LYS A 163 2.08 -7.96 -2.23
C LYS A 163 2.32 -8.76 -3.51
N MET A 164 2.11 -10.09 -3.41
CA MET A 164 1.81 -10.99 -4.52
C MET A 164 0.47 -11.66 -4.24
N PHE A 165 -0.39 -11.82 -5.25
CA PHE A 165 -1.71 -12.40 -5.06
C PHE A 165 -2.17 -13.25 -6.25
N ARG A 166 -3.15 -14.13 -6.03
CA ARG A 166 -3.73 -14.98 -7.08
C ARG A 166 -4.53 -14.14 -8.07
N ASN A 167 -4.22 -14.29 -9.35
CA ASN A 167 -4.96 -13.65 -10.43
C ASN A 167 -6.23 -14.44 -10.76
N LYS A 168 -7.23 -14.35 -9.86
CA LYS A 168 -8.52 -15.05 -10.00
C LYS A 168 -9.68 -14.12 -10.38
N TYR A 169 -9.40 -12.84 -10.56
CA TYR A 169 -10.40 -11.81 -10.83
C TYR A 169 -10.41 -11.44 -12.31
N ASP A 170 -11.60 -11.29 -12.87
CA ASP A 170 -11.79 -10.84 -14.26
C ASP A 170 -11.70 -9.31 -14.39
N SER A 171 -11.79 -8.80 -15.62
CA SER A 171 -11.77 -7.37 -15.88
C SER A 171 -12.93 -6.64 -15.22
N ASN A 172 -14.12 -7.26 -15.14
CA ASN A 172 -15.30 -6.63 -14.56
C ASN A 172 -15.11 -6.35 -13.06
N PHE A 173 -14.47 -7.28 -12.34
CA PHE A 173 -14.12 -7.06 -10.93
C PHE A 173 -13.23 -5.84 -10.76
N TRP A 174 -12.18 -5.70 -11.58
CA TRP A 174 -11.28 -4.55 -11.50
C TRP A 174 -11.94 -3.25 -11.93
N GLU A 175 -12.79 -3.28 -12.96
CA GLU A 175 -13.56 -2.12 -13.41
C GLU A 175 -14.52 -1.64 -12.34
N GLU A 176 -15.24 -2.53 -11.66
CA GLU A 176 -16.16 -2.19 -10.58
C GLU A 176 -15.41 -1.66 -9.35
N LEU A 177 -14.38 -2.39 -8.88
CA LEU A 177 -13.61 -2.01 -7.70
C LEU A 177 -12.89 -0.67 -7.88
N LEU A 178 -12.27 -0.45 -9.04
CA LEU A 178 -11.41 0.70 -9.34
C LEU A 178 -12.13 1.77 -10.17
N ASN A 179 -13.46 1.80 -10.13
CA ASN A 179 -14.27 2.85 -10.78
C ASN A 179 -14.22 4.20 -10.03
N ASN A 180 -13.89 4.17 -8.73
CA ASN A 180 -13.78 5.38 -7.93
C ASN A 180 -12.30 5.81 -7.85
N PRO A 181 -11.92 7.02 -8.33
CA PRO A 181 -10.53 7.50 -8.31
C PRO A 181 -9.97 7.71 -6.89
N LYS A 182 -10.79 7.61 -5.85
CA LYS A 182 -10.40 7.73 -4.43
C LYS A 182 -10.18 6.37 -3.75
N VAL A 183 -10.20 5.29 -4.52
CA VAL A 183 -9.83 3.96 -4.01
C VAL A 183 -8.37 3.97 -3.59
N LEU A 184 -8.09 3.35 -2.47
CA LEU A 184 -6.73 3.18 -1.93
C LEU A 184 -6.31 1.70 -2.03
N ASP A 185 -5.02 1.47 -1.86
CA ASP A 185 -4.42 0.14 -1.77
C ASP A 185 -5.14 -0.77 -0.77
N ILE A 186 -5.55 -0.22 0.38
CA ILE A 186 -6.27 -0.97 1.40
C ILE A 186 -7.67 -1.44 0.93
N ASP A 187 -8.36 -0.66 0.10
CA ASP A 187 -9.63 -1.09 -0.49
C ASP A 187 -9.41 -2.30 -1.40
N ILE A 188 -8.29 -2.30 -2.17
CA ILE A 188 -7.89 -3.42 -3.02
C ILE A 188 -7.54 -4.65 -2.18
N HIS A 189 -6.81 -4.47 -1.07
CA HIS A 189 -6.44 -5.58 -0.18
C HIS A 189 -7.68 -6.25 0.42
N VAL A 190 -8.62 -5.44 0.93
CA VAL A 190 -9.87 -5.93 1.51
C VAL A 190 -10.74 -6.66 0.46
N ALA A 191 -10.85 -6.09 -0.76
CA ALA A 191 -11.63 -6.71 -1.83
C ALA A 191 -11.00 -8.01 -2.34
N SER A 192 -9.65 -8.05 -2.42
CA SER A 192 -8.91 -9.22 -2.91
C SER A 192 -8.81 -10.35 -1.89
N LEU A 193 -9.11 -10.10 -0.61
CA LEU A 193 -8.95 -11.13 0.43
C LEU A 193 -10.20 -12.00 0.57
N GLU A 194 -11.39 -11.41 0.52
CA GLU A 194 -12.68 -12.13 0.70
C GLU A 194 -12.67 -13.04 1.94
N SER A 195 -12.83 -14.35 1.75
CA SER A 195 -12.79 -15.39 2.79
C SER A 195 -11.43 -16.09 2.91
N ASP A 196 -10.47 -15.72 2.07
CA ASP A 196 -9.14 -16.33 2.05
C ASP A 196 -8.21 -15.71 3.10
N TYR A 197 -6.95 -16.17 3.11
CA TYR A 197 -5.93 -15.68 4.03
C TYR A 197 -4.83 -14.88 3.31
N ILE A 198 -4.16 -14.02 4.09
CA ILE A 198 -2.86 -13.44 3.76
C ILE A 198 -1.80 -14.33 4.42
N TYR A 199 -0.83 -14.81 3.66
CA TYR A 199 0.40 -15.33 4.25
C TYR A 199 1.42 -14.19 4.33
N HIS A 200 1.89 -13.88 5.52
CA HIS A 200 2.98 -12.92 5.71
C HIS A 200 4.26 -13.67 6.09
N THR A 201 5.35 -13.45 5.35
CA THR A 201 6.69 -13.88 5.73
C THR A 201 7.48 -12.73 6.35
N ASN A 202 8.20 -13.00 7.42
CA ASN A 202 9.09 -12.04 8.08
C ASN A 202 10.44 -11.89 7.37
N GLU A 203 10.57 -12.43 6.17
CA GLU A 203 11.75 -12.20 5.34
C GLU A 203 11.72 -10.80 4.74
N MET A 204 12.88 -10.16 4.72
CA MET A 204 13.07 -8.83 4.14
C MET A 204 13.29 -8.97 2.64
N LEU A 205 12.20 -8.91 1.83
CA LEU A 205 12.27 -9.16 0.39
C LEU A 205 12.08 -7.90 -0.47
N GLY A 206 12.13 -6.72 0.11
CA GLY A 206 12.05 -5.48 -0.64
C GLY A 206 12.35 -4.24 0.17
N ALA A 207 12.43 -3.10 -0.50
CA ALA A 207 12.54 -1.80 0.12
C ALA A 207 11.38 -0.90 -0.29
N TYR A 208 10.83 -0.18 0.69
CA TYR A 208 9.76 0.78 0.54
C TYR A 208 10.30 2.21 0.69
N ARG A 209 10.14 3.03 -0.34
CA ARG A 209 10.65 4.40 -0.35
C ARG A 209 9.70 5.35 0.35
N VAL A 210 10.22 6.08 1.34
CA VAL A 210 9.45 7.02 2.15
C VAL A 210 9.79 8.47 1.82
N GLY A 211 8.80 9.35 2.00
CA GLY A 211 8.97 10.79 1.77
C GLY A 211 8.90 11.21 0.29
N VAL A 212 8.45 10.31 -0.58
CA VAL A 212 8.19 10.54 -2.01
C VAL A 212 6.77 10.06 -2.36
N GLY A 213 6.27 10.36 -3.56
CA GLY A 213 4.98 9.86 -4.03
C GLY A 213 3.77 10.62 -3.51
N ILE A 214 2.58 10.06 -3.80
CA ILE A 214 1.26 10.72 -3.61
C ILE A 214 0.87 10.89 -2.14
N SER A 215 1.45 10.11 -1.24
CA SER A 215 1.08 10.13 0.19
C SER A 215 1.44 11.45 0.88
N PHE A 216 2.41 12.20 0.35
CA PHE A 216 2.90 13.47 0.92
C PHE A 216 3.08 14.53 -0.16
N ASP A 217 1.98 15.16 -0.60
CA ASP A 217 2.06 16.33 -1.46
C ASP A 217 2.33 17.60 -0.63
N ASN A 218 3.44 18.31 -0.95
CA ASN A 218 3.80 19.62 -0.37
C ASN A 218 3.76 19.68 1.17
N LYS A 219 4.13 18.62 1.88
CA LYS A 219 4.07 18.51 3.35
C LYS A 219 2.65 18.48 3.94
N LYS A 220 1.63 18.32 3.12
CA LYS A 220 0.24 18.10 3.54
C LYS A 220 -0.11 16.63 3.43
N ILE A 221 -1.04 16.21 4.26
CA ILE A 221 -1.58 14.85 4.19
C ILE A 221 -2.59 14.76 3.06
N ASN A 222 -2.48 13.70 2.27
CA ASN A 222 -3.56 13.33 1.37
C ASN A 222 -4.81 12.99 2.18
N ARG A 223 -5.86 13.82 2.06
CA ARG A 223 -7.13 13.66 2.78
C ARG A 223 -7.85 12.37 2.43
N ASP A 224 -7.60 11.81 1.24
CA ASP A 224 -8.22 10.55 0.81
C ASP A 224 -7.75 9.37 1.68
N LEU A 225 -6.57 9.44 2.32
CA LEU A 225 -6.12 8.42 3.26
C LEU A 225 -7.05 8.28 4.48
N SER A 226 -7.46 9.40 5.06
CA SER A 226 -8.38 9.38 6.20
C SER A 226 -9.80 8.98 5.81
N LEU A 227 -10.27 9.40 4.63
CA LEU A 227 -11.56 8.99 4.07
C LEU A 227 -11.56 7.50 3.68
N GLY A 228 -10.44 6.99 3.16
CA GLY A 228 -10.26 5.58 2.87
C GLY A 228 -10.33 4.71 4.12
N ALA A 229 -9.65 5.13 5.19
CA ALA A 229 -9.75 4.44 6.48
C ALA A 229 -11.20 4.39 6.98
N GLU A 230 -11.96 5.49 6.87
CA GLU A 230 -13.38 5.50 7.25
C GLU A 230 -14.22 4.52 6.42
N ARG A 231 -14.01 4.46 5.09
CA ARG A 231 -14.72 3.52 4.20
C ARG A 231 -14.43 2.07 4.58
N VAL A 232 -13.16 1.75 4.80
CA VAL A 232 -12.72 0.40 5.16
C VAL A 232 -13.31 -0.03 6.50
N PHE A 233 -13.30 0.84 7.51
CA PHE A 233 -13.94 0.53 8.78
C PHE A 233 -15.47 0.44 8.69
N ALA A 234 -16.12 1.20 7.81
CA ALA A 234 -17.55 1.04 7.56
C ALA A 234 -17.88 -0.37 7.02
N LYS A 235 -17.05 -0.92 6.11
CA LYS A 235 -17.13 -2.32 5.66
C LYS A 235 -16.92 -3.29 6.82
N ALA A 236 -15.87 -3.06 7.65
CA ALA A 236 -15.57 -3.92 8.80
C ALA A 236 -16.73 -3.97 9.79
N PHE A 237 -17.36 -2.85 10.11
CA PHE A 237 -18.53 -2.79 10.98
C PHE A 237 -19.71 -3.60 10.43
N ASN A 238 -19.95 -3.53 9.13
CA ASN A 238 -20.99 -4.34 8.49
C ASN A 238 -20.65 -5.84 8.49
N THR A 239 -19.40 -6.18 8.20
CA THR A 239 -18.92 -7.58 8.15
C THR A 239 -19.07 -8.28 9.52
N PHE A 240 -18.77 -7.57 10.60
CA PHE A 240 -18.76 -8.14 11.96
C PHE A 240 -19.92 -7.68 12.84
N LYS A 241 -21.03 -7.14 12.25
CA LYS A 241 -22.17 -6.59 13.00
C LYS A 241 -22.84 -7.60 13.95
N ASP A 242 -22.81 -8.89 13.60
CA ASP A 242 -23.44 -9.97 14.33
C ASP A 242 -22.47 -10.70 15.29
N ASP A 243 -21.18 -10.32 15.31
CA ASP A 243 -20.14 -10.82 16.21
C ASP A 243 -19.73 -9.71 17.19
N SER A 244 -20.35 -9.71 18.37
CA SER A 244 -20.15 -8.64 19.37
C SER A 244 -18.69 -8.51 19.83
N TYR A 245 -17.96 -9.62 19.95
CA TYR A 245 -16.56 -9.61 20.36
C TYR A 245 -15.66 -9.00 19.28
N LYS A 246 -15.77 -9.46 18.04
CA LYS A 246 -15.00 -8.89 16.93
C LYS A 246 -15.37 -7.43 16.68
N LEU A 247 -16.66 -7.10 16.77
CA LEU A 247 -17.15 -5.74 16.63
C LEU A 247 -16.51 -4.78 17.65
N GLU A 248 -16.40 -5.17 18.92
CA GLU A 248 -15.74 -4.37 19.96
C GLU A 248 -14.26 -4.14 19.61
N LEU A 249 -13.54 -5.16 19.13
CA LEU A 249 -12.15 -5.03 18.73
C LEU A 249 -11.98 -4.12 17.50
N ILE A 250 -12.86 -4.21 16.50
CA ILE A 250 -12.89 -3.31 15.36
C ILE A 250 -13.17 -1.86 15.78
N GLN A 251 -14.10 -1.64 16.72
CA GLN A 251 -14.38 -0.31 17.30
C GLN A 251 -13.14 0.29 17.97
N LYS A 252 -12.37 -0.54 18.67
CA LYS A 252 -11.08 -0.15 19.26
C LYS A 252 -10.07 0.26 18.20
N SER A 253 -9.91 -0.55 17.15
CA SER A 253 -9.01 -0.28 16.04
C SER A 253 -9.39 0.99 15.28
N TYR A 254 -10.69 1.18 15.02
CA TYR A 254 -11.24 2.42 14.46
C TYR A 254 -10.86 3.64 15.32
N SER A 255 -11.09 3.56 16.62
CA SER A 255 -10.79 4.67 17.56
C SER A 255 -9.31 5.07 17.48
N LEU A 256 -8.40 4.09 17.43
CA LEU A 256 -6.96 4.34 17.30
C LEU A 256 -6.57 4.87 15.91
N ALA A 257 -7.19 4.37 14.84
CA ALA A 257 -6.97 4.87 13.48
C ALA A 257 -7.40 6.33 13.34
N MET A 258 -8.57 6.69 13.85
CA MET A 258 -9.06 8.08 13.84
C MET A 258 -8.15 9.00 14.66
N LEU A 259 -7.59 8.51 15.77
CA LEU A 259 -6.63 9.26 16.56
C LEU A 259 -5.32 9.53 15.78
N ARG A 260 -4.85 8.55 15.00
CA ARG A 260 -3.69 8.72 14.10
C ARG A 260 -3.98 9.77 13.04
N CYS A 261 -5.18 9.76 12.43
CA CYS A 261 -5.59 10.80 11.48
C CYS A 261 -5.59 12.18 12.14
N ALA A 262 -6.15 12.31 13.36
CA ALA A 262 -6.13 13.57 14.11
C ALA A 262 -4.68 14.04 14.33
N TYR A 263 -3.79 13.16 14.81
CA TYR A 263 -2.38 13.49 14.98
C TYR A 263 -1.74 14.04 13.71
N SER A 264 -2.01 13.39 12.61
CA SER A 264 -1.49 13.76 11.31
C SER A 264 -1.96 15.16 10.88
N TYR A 265 -3.24 15.48 11.04
CA TYR A 265 -3.76 16.83 10.76
C TYR A 265 -3.15 17.91 11.69
N ALA A 266 -2.88 17.56 12.95
CA ALA A 266 -2.22 18.49 13.86
C ALA A 266 -0.77 18.76 13.49
N VAL A 267 -0.02 17.75 13.04
CA VAL A 267 1.42 17.84 12.77
C VAL A 267 1.72 18.45 11.41
N TYR A 268 1.05 17.97 10.37
CA TYR A 268 1.40 18.30 8.99
C TYR A 268 0.54 19.44 8.42
N ASP A 269 -0.78 19.33 8.50
CA ASP A 269 -1.69 20.32 7.92
C ASP A 269 -1.94 21.51 8.84
N LYS A 270 -1.79 21.31 10.15
CA LYS A 270 -2.16 22.26 11.20
C LYS A 270 -3.64 22.70 11.12
N ASP A 271 -4.48 21.78 10.63
CA ASP A 271 -5.90 21.97 10.41
C ASP A 271 -6.66 21.65 11.71
N ILE A 272 -7.08 22.70 12.42
CA ILE A 272 -7.77 22.60 13.72
C ILE A 272 -9.13 21.93 13.58
N GLU A 273 -9.84 22.20 12.50
CA GLU A 273 -11.20 21.68 12.28
C GLU A 273 -11.15 20.17 12.05
N LEU A 274 -10.30 19.71 11.11
CA LEU A 274 -10.11 18.29 10.86
C LEU A 274 -9.52 17.58 12.08
N PHE A 275 -8.57 18.19 12.78
CA PHE A 275 -8.06 17.64 14.03
C PHE A 275 -9.19 17.36 15.03
N ARG A 276 -10.05 18.34 15.33
CA ARG A 276 -11.20 18.18 16.23
C ARG A 276 -12.14 17.09 15.74
N ARG A 277 -12.52 17.13 14.47
CA ARG A 277 -13.41 16.13 13.86
C ARG A 277 -12.89 14.71 14.04
N TYR A 278 -11.59 14.47 13.85
CA TYR A 278 -11.00 13.14 13.98
C TYR A 278 -10.75 12.74 15.45
N VAL A 279 -10.53 13.68 16.36
CA VAL A 279 -10.57 13.43 17.81
C VAL A 279 -11.96 12.96 18.22
N ASP A 280 -13.03 13.65 17.80
CA ASP A 280 -14.41 13.27 18.12
C ASP A 280 -14.75 11.88 17.57
N LYS A 281 -14.34 11.58 16.32
CA LYS A 281 -14.49 10.25 15.74
C LYS A 281 -13.75 9.18 16.54
N SER A 282 -12.55 9.46 17.03
CA SER A 282 -11.79 8.52 17.86
C SER A 282 -12.47 8.18 19.17
N LEU A 283 -13.26 9.11 19.71
CA LEU A 283 -14.00 8.93 20.96
C LEU A 283 -15.40 8.33 20.81
N LYS A 284 -15.84 8.10 19.56
CA LYS A 284 -17.23 7.70 19.26
C LYS A 284 -17.65 6.40 19.95
N TYR A 285 -16.77 5.40 20.01
CA TYR A 285 -17.11 4.08 20.52
C TYR A 285 -16.52 3.81 21.91
N LYS A 286 -15.26 4.10 22.11
CA LYS A 286 -14.56 3.82 23.38
C LYS A 286 -13.34 4.72 23.55
N ASN A 287 -13.12 5.18 24.77
CA ASN A 287 -11.83 5.76 25.16
C ASN A 287 -10.89 4.60 25.54
N VAL A 288 -9.97 4.24 24.62
CA VAL A 288 -9.11 3.06 24.75
C VAL A 288 -7.67 3.40 25.14
N SER A 289 -7.32 4.69 25.20
CA SER A 289 -5.96 5.10 25.53
C SER A 289 -5.90 6.45 26.29
N PHE A 290 -4.86 6.60 27.09
CA PHE A 290 -4.52 7.89 27.71
C PHE A 290 -4.28 8.98 26.65
N GLU A 291 -3.72 8.61 25.49
CA GLU A 291 -3.48 9.55 24.39
C GLU A 291 -4.78 10.20 23.89
N GLN A 292 -5.90 9.47 23.82
CA GLN A 292 -7.19 10.05 23.44
C GLN A 292 -7.63 11.14 24.42
N SER A 293 -7.40 10.97 25.72
CA SER A 293 -7.70 11.98 26.73
C SER A 293 -6.84 13.23 26.54
N VAL A 294 -5.55 13.05 26.24
CA VAL A 294 -4.64 14.17 25.91
C VAL A 294 -5.12 14.90 24.64
N PHE A 295 -5.53 14.18 23.61
CA PHE A 295 -6.02 14.77 22.37
C PHE A 295 -7.36 15.50 22.55
N LYS A 296 -8.23 15.01 23.44
CA LYS A 296 -9.45 15.72 23.81
C LYS A 296 -9.13 17.08 24.44
N ILE A 297 -8.15 17.14 25.33
CA ILE A 297 -7.67 18.41 25.92
C ILE A 297 -7.02 19.30 24.85
N ALA A 298 -6.19 18.69 23.98
CA ALA A 298 -5.54 19.39 22.88
C ALA A 298 -6.55 20.01 21.88
N ALA A 299 -7.72 19.40 21.71
CA ALA A 299 -8.79 19.94 20.88
C ALA A 299 -9.40 21.23 21.43
N LEU A 300 -9.31 21.44 22.75
CA LEU A 300 -9.71 22.71 23.39
C LEU A 300 -8.62 23.77 23.24
N LEU A 301 -7.34 23.38 23.24
CA LEU A 301 -6.18 24.27 23.28
C LEU A 301 -5.19 24.00 22.15
N PRO A 302 -5.62 23.97 20.85
CA PRO A 302 -4.79 23.51 19.73
C PRO A 302 -3.53 24.34 19.52
N MET A 303 -3.58 25.64 19.80
CA MET A 303 -2.44 26.55 19.67
C MET A 303 -1.26 26.17 20.59
N ILE A 304 -1.53 25.53 21.72
CA ILE A 304 -0.50 25.06 22.65
C ILE A 304 0.01 23.69 22.24
N PHE A 305 -0.87 22.78 21.86
CA PHE A 305 -0.52 21.37 21.62
C PHE A 305 0.09 21.10 20.25
N PHE A 306 -0.28 21.81 19.20
CA PHE A 306 0.25 21.57 17.85
C PHE A 306 1.78 21.74 17.76
N PRO A 307 2.40 22.77 18.36
CA PRO A 307 3.86 22.85 18.44
C PRO A 307 4.49 21.64 19.15
N LEU A 308 3.89 21.18 20.27
CA LEU A 308 4.37 20.01 21.02
C LEU A 308 4.30 18.72 20.20
N PHE A 309 3.19 18.49 19.48
CA PHE A 309 3.07 17.36 18.55
C PHE A 309 4.11 17.41 17.44
N SER A 310 4.39 18.58 16.88
CA SER A 310 5.40 18.77 15.86
C SER A 310 6.82 18.48 16.37
N ILE A 311 7.15 18.84 17.61
CA ILE A 311 8.44 18.50 18.25
C ILE A 311 8.55 16.99 18.46
N ARG A 312 7.50 16.34 19.00
CA ARG A 312 7.47 14.87 19.17
C ARG A 312 7.67 14.13 17.86
N SER A 313 7.05 14.61 16.76
CA SER A 313 7.22 14.03 15.44
C SER A 313 8.66 14.10 14.96
N LYS A 314 9.33 15.25 15.13
CA LYS A 314 10.74 15.42 14.74
C LYS A 314 11.69 14.51 15.53
N ILE A 315 11.41 14.28 16.81
CA ILE A 315 12.22 13.40 17.68
C ILE A 315 12.05 11.93 17.24
N LYS A 316 10.82 11.51 16.90
CA LYS A 316 10.56 10.13 16.43
C LYS A 316 11.14 9.82 15.04
N ASN A 317 11.39 10.84 14.22
CA ASN A 317 11.88 10.68 12.85
C ASN A 317 13.41 10.84 12.73
N ARG A 318 14.09 11.09 13.83
CA ARG A 318 15.55 10.98 13.97
C ARG A 318 15.93 9.59 14.47
#